data_e34654a3d2837277bcc53d5ffe2f2f5f
#
_entry.id   e34654a3d2837277bcc53d5ffe2f2f5f
#
_cell.length_a   1.000
_cell.length_b   1.000
_cell.length_c   1.000
_cell.angle_alpha   90.00
_cell.angle_beta   90.00
_cell.angle_gamma   90.00
#
_symmetry.space_group_name_H-M   'P 1'
#
loop_
_entity.id
_entity.type
_entity.pdbx_description
1 polymer ?
#
loop_
_entity_poly.entity_id
_entity_poly.type
_entity_poly.pdbx_seq_one_letter_code
_entity_poly.pdbx_strand_id
1 'polypeptide(L)'
;MSENSRRPSRGPMGRGRINGEKAKDFSGAVKKLLRYMSKYKIRLIGMMIFAIVGTVFNIVGPKILGKATTELFNGLVAKVNGTGGIDFDKIGKILLWTLGLYLCSAAFSFVQGFIMTGISNDVSYSLRKDISGKMNRLPMKYYESRTYGEVLSRITNDVDTLQQGLNQSITQLITSVTTLIGVFIMMLSINVWMTLCALLILPCSMFIISKVMKRSQKYFRQQQKYLGDVNGQVEEVYAGQNIVKAFNKEDAVMATFEETNKKLYESGWKSQFFSGMMMPIMQFVGNIGYVMVALLGGFMTIKGAIEVGDIQSFFQYIRNFTQPVQQIAQVTNMMQSAAAASERVFEFLEEEEEEQTVEHPVTLEKGVEGHITFEHVSFGYRPDQIIIKDFSEQVQPGQKIAIVGPTGAGKTTLVKLLMRFYDVNSGRILIDGHDIREFDRRNLRECFGMVLQDTWLFNGTIMENIRYGRLDATDEEVIAAAKAAHAHRFIQTLPEGYNTVLNEEASNVSQGQKQLLTIARAILADNRLLILDEATSSVDTRTEERIQKAMDNLMKGRTSFVIAHRLSTIKDADVILVMKDGDIIEQGNHEELLAMNGFYANLYNSQFEKVG
;
A
#
# COMPACT_ATOMS: atom_id res chain seq x y z
N MET A 1 4.98 40.68 -10.89
CA MET A 1 4.51 39.57 -11.70
C MET A 1 5.38 38.36 -11.37
N SER A 2 4.94 37.50 -10.47
CA SER A 2 5.58 36.24 -10.11
C SER A 2 4.46 35.19 -10.02
N GLU A 3 4.48 34.26 -10.95
CA GLU A 3 3.57 33.12 -11.02
C GLU A 3 3.81 32.19 -9.82
N ASN A 4 2.90 32.25 -8.84
CA ASN A 4 2.83 31.28 -7.76
C ASN A 4 2.05 30.04 -8.27
N SER A 5 2.76 28.98 -8.60
CA SER A 5 2.21 27.67 -8.89
C SER A 5 1.58 27.07 -7.62
N ARG A 6 0.28 27.23 -7.46
CA ARG A 6 -0.52 26.50 -6.46
C ARG A 6 -0.51 25.02 -6.78
N ARG A 7 0.13 24.22 -5.96
CA ARG A 7 -0.02 22.76 -5.98
C ARG A 7 -1.44 22.40 -5.50
N PRO A 8 -2.22 21.61 -6.22
CA PRO A 8 -3.53 21.17 -5.73
C PRO A 8 -3.37 20.23 -4.53
N SER A 9 -4.12 20.51 -3.47
CA SER A 9 -4.27 19.64 -2.31
C SER A 9 -4.89 18.30 -2.75
N ARG A 10 -4.19 17.21 -2.48
CA ARG A 10 -4.68 15.86 -2.76
C ARG A 10 -5.61 15.42 -1.64
N GLY A 11 -6.90 15.26 -1.93
CA GLY A 11 -7.89 14.67 -1.01
C GLY A 11 -7.66 13.16 -0.76
N PRO A 12 -8.21 12.61 0.33
CA PRO A 12 -7.86 11.29 0.86
C PRO A 12 -8.68 10.12 0.29
N MET A 13 -9.10 10.10 -0.97
CA MET A 13 -9.73 8.90 -1.52
C MET A 13 -8.88 8.25 -2.61
N GLY A 14 -8.67 6.96 -2.41
CA GLY A 14 -7.79 6.08 -3.15
C GLY A 14 -7.88 6.23 -4.66
N ARG A 15 -6.85 6.84 -5.24
CA ARG A 15 -6.53 6.59 -6.63
C ARG A 15 -6.23 5.11 -6.77
N GLY A 16 -7.19 4.35 -7.24
CA GLY A 16 -6.92 3.10 -7.92
C GLY A 16 -5.95 3.44 -9.06
N ARG A 17 -4.65 3.33 -8.82
CA ARG A 17 -3.61 3.45 -9.83
C ARG A 17 -3.78 2.30 -10.80
N ILE A 18 -4.59 2.54 -11.81
CA ILE A 18 -4.69 1.65 -12.96
C ILE A 18 -3.51 2.01 -13.86
N ASN A 19 -2.59 1.07 -13.98
CA ASN A 19 -1.53 0.93 -14.98
C ASN A 19 -0.45 2.01 -15.08
N GLY A 20 0.79 1.63 -14.74
CA GLY A 20 1.94 2.05 -15.47
C GLY A 20 3.00 2.86 -14.74
N GLU A 21 3.15 2.78 -13.44
CA GLU A 21 4.42 3.18 -12.84
C GLU A 21 5.46 2.13 -13.21
N LYS A 22 6.36 2.51 -14.10
CA LYS A 22 7.54 1.69 -14.42
C LYS A 22 8.53 1.81 -13.26
N ALA A 23 9.13 0.70 -12.87
CA ALA A 23 10.25 0.71 -11.94
C ALA A 23 11.33 1.67 -12.43
N LYS A 24 11.89 2.48 -11.54
CA LYS A 24 13.02 3.37 -11.85
C LYS A 24 14.27 2.54 -12.12
N ASP A 25 14.51 1.52 -11.29
CA ASP A 25 15.55 0.50 -11.46
C ASP A 25 14.94 -0.90 -11.53
N PHE A 26 14.50 -1.28 -12.74
CA PHE A 26 13.95 -2.61 -13.00
C PHE A 26 14.92 -3.75 -12.63
N SER A 27 16.20 -3.60 -12.98
CA SER A 27 17.20 -4.65 -12.75
C SER A 27 17.49 -4.85 -11.26
N GLY A 28 17.64 -3.76 -10.52
CA GLY A 28 17.83 -3.79 -9.06
C GLY A 28 16.64 -4.37 -8.33
N ALA A 29 15.42 -3.95 -8.69
CA ALA A 29 14.20 -4.47 -8.09
C ALA A 29 14.03 -5.98 -8.29
N VAL A 30 14.22 -6.46 -9.53
CA VAL A 30 14.16 -7.91 -9.84
C VAL A 30 15.26 -8.68 -9.11
N LYS A 31 16.48 -8.15 -9.03
CA LYS A 31 17.59 -8.80 -8.31
C LYS A 31 17.31 -8.92 -6.80
N LYS A 32 16.75 -7.88 -6.18
CA LYS A 32 16.33 -7.91 -4.76
C LYS A 32 15.25 -8.97 -4.54
N LEU A 33 14.24 -9.01 -5.41
CA LEU A 33 13.17 -9.99 -5.36
C LEU A 33 13.69 -11.42 -5.52
N LEU A 34 14.56 -11.68 -6.50
CA LEU A 34 15.19 -12.98 -6.69
C LEU A 34 16.05 -13.40 -5.49
N ARG A 35 16.77 -12.46 -4.87
CA ARG A 35 17.52 -12.71 -3.63
C ARG A 35 16.57 -13.08 -2.48
N TYR A 36 15.45 -12.39 -2.33
CA TYR A 36 14.44 -12.72 -1.33
C TYR A 36 13.84 -14.12 -1.56
N MET A 37 13.60 -14.49 -2.83
CA MET A 37 13.11 -15.80 -3.22
C MET A 37 14.14 -16.93 -3.13
N SER A 38 15.43 -16.62 -2.92
CA SER A 38 16.51 -17.62 -2.91
C SER A 38 16.31 -18.73 -1.87
N LYS A 39 15.59 -18.46 -0.78
CA LYS A 39 15.18 -19.45 0.22
C LYS A 39 14.29 -20.56 -0.35
N TYR A 40 13.62 -20.32 -1.48
CA TYR A 40 12.73 -21.27 -2.17
C TYR A 40 13.36 -21.90 -3.42
N LYS A 41 14.70 -21.75 -3.62
CA LYS A 41 15.40 -22.17 -4.86
C LYS A 41 15.12 -23.60 -5.30
N ILE A 42 15.05 -24.55 -4.36
CA ILE A 42 14.80 -25.98 -4.68
C ILE A 42 13.39 -26.15 -5.26
N ARG A 43 12.38 -25.52 -4.66
CA ARG A 43 11.00 -25.57 -5.16
C ARG A 43 10.88 -24.88 -6.53
N LEU A 44 11.61 -23.76 -6.75
CA LEU A 44 11.65 -23.06 -8.04
C LEU A 44 12.26 -23.93 -9.13
N ILE A 45 13.38 -24.60 -8.85
CA ILE A 45 14.00 -25.55 -9.80
C ILE A 45 13.03 -26.68 -10.12
N GLY A 46 12.38 -27.27 -9.12
CA GLY A 46 11.37 -28.30 -9.32
C GLY A 46 10.23 -27.81 -10.22
N MET A 47 9.68 -26.63 -9.94
CA MET A 47 8.64 -26.00 -10.76
C MET A 47 9.10 -25.80 -12.22
N MET A 48 10.35 -25.32 -12.44
CA MET A 48 10.90 -25.14 -13.78
C MET A 48 10.98 -26.47 -14.54
N ILE A 49 11.45 -27.56 -13.91
CA ILE A 49 11.53 -28.89 -14.52
C ILE A 49 10.12 -29.35 -14.92
N PHE A 50 9.14 -29.27 -14.02
CA PHE A 50 7.76 -29.66 -14.33
C PHE A 50 7.15 -28.79 -15.45
N ALA A 51 7.44 -27.50 -15.49
CA ALA A 51 7.00 -26.59 -16.55
C ALA A 51 7.57 -26.98 -17.92
N ILE A 52 8.89 -27.24 -17.98
CA ILE A 52 9.58 -27.61 -19.23
C ILE A 52 9.08 -28.96 -19.72
N VAL A 53 9.06 -29.98 -18.86
CA VAL A 53 8.66 -31.35 -19.24
C VAL A 53 7.19 -31.39 -19.68
N GLY A 54 6.28 -30.73 -18.93
CA GLY A 54 4.87 -30.64 -19.30
C GLY A 54 4.67 -29.94 -20.65
N THR A 55 5.44 -28.87 -20.91
CA THR A 55 5.39 -28.15 -22.18
C THR A 55 5.95 -29.01 -23.34
N VAL A 56 7.03 -29.74 -23.13
CA VAL A 56 7.60 -30.63 -24.15
C VAL A 56 6.59 -31.71 -24.55
N PHE A 57 5.89 -32.34 -23.61
CA PHE A 57 4.83 -33.29 -23.92
C PHE A 57 3.72 -32.68 -24.76
N ASN A 58 3.33 -31.46 -24.48
CA ASN A 58 2.32 -30.73 -25.25
C ASN A 58 2.79 -30.44 -26.69
N ILE A 59 4.09 -30.11 -26.87
CA ILE A 59 4.68 -29.78 -28.17
C ILE A 59 4.82 -31.03 -29.06
N VAL A 60 5.07 -32.19 -28.50
CA VAL A 60 5.23 -33.44 -29.26
C VAL A 60 3.88 -33.99 -29.76
N GLY A 61 2.79 -33.69 -29.04
CA GLY A 61 1.44 -34.18 -29.34
C GLY A 61 0.99 -34.00 -30.81
N PRO A 62 1.10 -32.78 -31.39
CA PRO A 62 0.71 -32.54 -32.79
C PRO A 62 1.41 -33.45 -33.81
N LYS A 63 2.69 -33.75 -33.64
CA LYS A 63 3.44 -34.62 -34.53
C LYS A 63 2.96 -36.07 -34.48
N ILE A 64 2.61 -36.57 -33.29
CA ILE A 64 2.06 -37.92 -33.13
C ILE A 64 0.64 -37.98 -33.69
N LEU A 65 -0.18 -36.95 -33.45
CA LEU A 65 -1.52 -36.85 -34.02
C LEU A 65 -1.49 -36.79 -35.55
N GLY A 66 -0.48 -36.12 -36.14
CA GLY A 66 -0.24 -36.09 -37.58
C GLY A 66 -0.05 -37.49 -38.17
N LYS A 67 0.66 -38.39 -37.46
CA LYS A 67 0.80 -39.77 -37.91
C LYS A 67 -0.55 -40.50 -38.01
N ALA A 68 -1.50 -40.25 -37.11
CA ALA A 68 -2.86 -40.80 -37.21
C ALA A 68 -3.57 -40.34 -38.50
N THR A 69 -3.40 -39.05 -38.85
CA THR A 69 -3.94 -38.51 -40.09
C THR A 69 -3.29 -39.11 -41.35
N THR A 70 -1.97 -39.33 -41.34
CA THR A 70 -1.27 -40.01 -42.42
C THR A 70 -1.78 -41.46 -42.57
N GLU A 71 -1.91 -42.22 -41.49
CA GLU A 71 -2.44 -43.61 -41.55
C GLU A 71 -3.89 -43.64 -42.05
N LEU A 72 -4.73 -42.73 -41.64
CA LEU A 72 -6.09 -42.58 -42.15
C LEU A 72 -6.10 -42.32 -43.68
N PHE A 73 -5.26 -41.38 -44.13
CA PHE A 73 -5.14 -41.06 -45.54
C PHE A 73 -4.62 -42.23 -46.37
N ASN A 74 -3.57 -42.89 -45.93
CA ASN A 74 -2.99 -44.03 -46.60
C ASN A 74 -3.98 -45.22 -46.69
N GLY A 75 -4.72 -45.46 -45.59
CA GLY A 75 -5.78 -46.49 -45.58
C GLY A 75 -6.94 -46.17 -46.53
N LEU A 76 -7.30 -44.88 -46.66
CA LEU A 76 -8.31 -44.45 -47.61
C LEU A 76 -7.86 -44.67 -49.07
N VAL A 77 -6.64 -44.27 -49.38
CA VAL A 77 -6.03 -44.48 -50.70
C VAL A 77 -5.93 -45.97 -51.03
N ALA A 78 -5.50 -46.82 -50.10
CA ALA A 78 -5.47 -48.27 -50.25
C ALA A 78 -6.85 -48.87 -50.49
N LYS A 79 -7.88 -48.37 -49.83
CA LYS A 79 -9.27 -48.78 -50.03
C LYS A 79 -9.78 -48.41 -51.42
N VAL A 80 -9.49 -47.20 -51.90
CA VAL A 80 -9.88 -46.73 -53.25
C VAL A 80 -9.16 -47.55 -54.34
N ASN A 81 -7.88 -47.89 -54.12
CA ASN A 81 -7.09 -48.68 -55.05
C ASN A 81 -7.37 -50.22 -54.97
N GLY A 82 -8.21 -50.64 -54.05
CA GLY A 82 -8.53 -52.06 -53.85
C GLY A 82 -7.39 -52.88 -53.23
N THR A 83 -6.35 -52.26 -52.69
CA THR A 83 -5.15 -52.89 -52.14
C THR A 83 -5.18 -53.12 -50.63
N GLY A 84 -6.23 -52.61 -49.94
CA GLY A 84 -6.35 -52.74 -48.48
C GLY A 84 -7.47 -51.90 -47.92
N GLY A 85 -7.42 -51.61 -46.61
CA GLY A 85 -8.40 -50.79 -45.87
C GLY A 85 -7.75 -49.91 -44.80
N ILE A 86 -8.56 -49.18 -44.05
CA ILE A 86 -8.13 -48.32 -42.95
C ILE A 86 -7.82 -49.21 -41.73
N ASP A 87 -6.60 -49.09 -41.18
CA ASP A 87 -6.19 -49.76 -39.95
C ASP A 87 -6.60 -48.95 -38.73
N PHE A 88 -7.84 -49.21 -38.25
CA PHE A 88 -8.37 -48.55 -37.07
C PHE A 88 -7.65 -48.94 -35.77
N ASP A 89 -7.04 -50.09 -35.67
CA ASP A 89 -6.30 -50.54 -34.48
C ASP A 89 -5.00 -49.75 -34.34
N LYS A 90 -4.31 -49.49 -35.43
CA LYS A 90 -3.10 -48.65 -35.44
C LYS A 90 -3.44 -47.20 -35.13
N ILE A 91 -4.49 -46.65 -35.72
CA ILE A 91 -4.97 -45.29 -35.43
C ILE A 91 -5.40 -45.22 -33.96
N GLY A 92 -6.12 -46.19 -33.42
CA GLY A 92 -6.53 -46.22 -32.02
C GLY A 92 -5.34 -46.21 -31.06
N LYS A 93 -4.30 -46.98 -31.34
CA LYS A 93 -3.04 -46.98 -30.56
C LYS A 93 -2.37 -45.61 -30.58
N ILE A 94 -2.27 -44.93 -31.74
CA ILE A 94 -1.67 -43.59 -31.85
C ILE A 94 -2.48 -42.56 -31.03
N LEU A 95 -3.81 -42.65 -31.10
CA LEU A 95 -4.70 -41.73 -30.33
C LEU A 95 -4.56 -41.98 -28.82
N LEU A 96 -4.49 -43.23 -28.37
CA LEU A 96 -4.28 -43.57 -26.96
C LEU A 96 -2.92 -43.06 -26.45
N TRP A 97 -1.84 -43.20 -27.22
CA TRP A 97 -0.54 -42.64 -26.90
C TRP A 97 -0.59 -41.09 -26.80
N THR A 98 -1.27 -40.43 -27.75
CA THR A 98 -1.45 -38.98 -27.75
C THR A 98 -2.24 -38.53 -26.54
N LEU A 99 -3.32 -39.25 -26.18
CA LEU A 99 -4.10 -38.98 -24.97
C LEU A 99 -3.24 -39.13 -23.71
N GLY A 100 -2.44 -40.17 -23.61
CA GLY A 100 -1.50 -40.40 -22.50
C GLY A 100 -0.51 -39.25 -22.36
N LEU A 101 0.06 -38.74 -23.46
CA LEU A 101 0.96 -37.60 -23.44
C LEU A 101 0.27 -36.31 -22.95
N TYR A 102 -0.95 -36.06 -23.40
CA TYR A 102 -1.70 -34.88 -22.93
C TYR A 102 -2.11 -34.99 -21.47
N LEU A 103 -2.47 -36.19 -20.99
CA LEU A 103 -2.74 -36.40 -19.56
C LEU A 103 -1.48 -36.20 -18.71
N CYS A 104 -0.32 -36.71 -19.16
CA CYS A 104 0.94 -36.42 -18.50
C CYS A 104 1.27 -34.91 -18.49
N SER A 105 1.11 -34.22 -19.63
CA SER A 105 1.30 -32.80 -19.73
C SER A 105 0.42 -32.03 -18.74
N ALA A 106 -0.86 -32.42 -18.64
CA ALA A 106 -1.81 -31.80 -17.68
C ALA A 106 -1.39 -32.05 -16.23
N ALA A 107 -0.96 -33.29 -15.90
CA ALA A 107 -0.47 -33.60 -14.56
C ALA A 107 0.77 -32.79 -14.17
N PHE A 108 1.75 -32.66 -15.08
CA PHE A 108 2.95 -31.85 -14.86
C PHE A 108 2.59 -30.35 -14.69
N SER A 109 1.69 -29.85 -15.52
CA SER A 109 1.22 -28.46 -15.42
C SER A 109 0.47 -28.19 -14.11
N PHE A 110 -0.32 -29.16 -13.63
CA PHE A 110 -0.98 -29.06 -12.33
C PHE A 110 0.03 -28.99 -11.19
N VAL A 111 1.01 -29.90 -11.15
CA VAL A 111 2.06 -29.92 -10.11
C VAL A 111 2.87 -28.61 -10.15
N GLN A 112 3.25 -28.14 -11.33
CA GLN A 112 3.93 -26.87 -11.53
C GLN A 112 3.13 -25.69 -10.96
N GLY A 113 1.82 -25.60 -11.29
CA GLY A 113 0.94 -24.56 -10.78
C GLY A 113 0.79 -24.60 -9.26
N PHE A 114 0.64 -25.80 -8.69
CA PHE A 114 0.56 -26.01 -7.24
C PHE A 114 1.82 -25.52 -6.53
N ILE A 115 3.01 -25.89 -7.02
CA ILE A 115 4.29 -25.45 -6.45
C ILE A 115 4.43 -23.93 -6.54
N MET A 116 4.13 -23.32 -7.70
CA MET A 116 4.29 -21.88 -7.89
C MET A 116 3.32 -21.06 -7.03
N THR A 117 2.06 -21.51 -6.91
CA THR A 117 1.09 -20.89 -6.03
C THR A 117 1.54 -20.96 -4.56
N GLY A 118 2.09 -22.10 -4.13
CA GLY A 118 2.68 -22.23 -2.79
C GLY A 118 3.82 -21.24 -2.56
N ILE A 119 4.77 -21.13 -3.50
CA ILE A 119 5.89 -20.18 -3.40
C ILE A 119 5.39 -18.74 -3.35
N SER A 120 4.47 -18.34 -4.23
CA SER A 120 3.99 -16.95 -4.28
C SER A 120 3.22 -16.56 -3.01
N ASN A 121 2.46 -17.49 -2.42
CA ASN A 121 1.78 -17.28 -1.14
C ASN A 121 2.77 -17.16 0.03
N ASP A 122 3.78 -18.05 0.09
CA ASP A 122 4.82 -18.00 1.14
C ASP A 122 5.62 -16.70 1.08
N VAL A 123 5.93 -16.20 -0.13
CA VAL A 123 6.61 -14.91 -0.34
C VAL A 123 5.72 -13.77 0.13
N SER A 124 4.44 -13.74 -0.26
CA SER A 124 3.48 -12.73 0.15
C SER A 124 3.30 -12.68 1.67
N TYR A 125 3.13 -13.85 2.31
CA TYR A 125 3.04 -13.96 3.76
C TYR A 125 4.29 -13.40 4.46
N SER A 126 5.48 -13.79 3.97
CA SER A 126 6.74 -13.33 4.56
C SER A 126 6.92 -11.82 4.40
N LEU A 127 6.62 -11.26 3.22
CA LEU A 127 6.71 -9.82 2.97
C LEU A 127 5.75 -9.04 3.89
N ARG A 128 4.50 -9.48 4.02
CA ARG A 128 3.55 -8.82 4.93
C ARG A 128 4.01 -8.86 6.38
N LYS A 129 4.57 -9.99 6.81
CA LYS A 129 5.15 -10.13 8.16
C LYS A 129 6.32 -9.17 8.36
N ASP A 130 7.26 -9.11 7.40
CA ASP A 130 8.43 -8.23 7.46
C ASP A 130 8.02 -6.75 7.45
N ILE A 131 7.07 -6.36 6.58
CA ILE A 131 6.51 -5.00 6.52
C ILE A 131 5.83 -4.63 7.84
N SER A 132 4.96 -5.51 8.38
CA SER A 132 4.26 -5.27 9.64
C SER A 132 5.23 -5.12 10.81
N GLY A 133 6.28 -5.96 10.87
CA GLY A 133 7.34 -5.82 11.86
C GLY A 133 8.14 -4.52 11.71
N LYS A 134 8.44 -4.13 10.47
CA LYS A 134 9.15 -2.89 10.15
C LYS A 134 8.34 -1.65 10.53
N MET A 135 7.03 -1.65 10.31
CA MET A 135 6.14 -0.54 10.70
C MET A 135 6.29 -0.15 12.16
N ASN A 136 6.42 -1.12 13.07
CA ASN A 136 6.56 -0.83 14.50
C ASN A 136 7.93 -0.29 14.91
N ARG A 137 8.91 -0.29 14.01
CA ARG A 137 10.30 0.13 14.28
C ARG A 137 10.74 1.38 13.52
N LEU A 138 9.87 1.90 12.64
CA LEU A 138 10.18 3.11 11.89
C LEU A 138 10.02 4.36 12.76
N PRO A 139 10.90 5.37 12.56
CA PRO A 139 10.82 6.63 13.28
C PRO A 139 9.57 7.44 12.89
N MET A 140 9.09 8.28 13.81
CA MET A 140 7.91 9.14 13.59
C MET A 140 8.06 10.05 12.35
N LYS A 141 9.28 10.50 12.06
CA LYS A 141 9.63 11.28 10.85
C LYS A 141 9.16 10.63 9.56
N TYR A 142 9.21 9.29 9.49
CA TYR A 142 8.75 8.55 8.31
C TYR A 142 7.25 8.74 8.08
N TYR A 143 6.45 8.60 9.15
CA TYR A 143 4.99 8.71 9.09
C TYR A 143 4.51 10.15 8.84
N GLU A 144 5.17 11.14 9.42
CA GLU A 144 4.82 12.55 9.21
C GLU A 144 5.14 13.06 7.79
N SER A 145 6.11 12.43 7.11
CA SER A 145 6.50 12.79 5.75
C SER A 145 5.64 12.14 4.65
N ARG A 146 4.81 11.15 4.99
CA ARG A 146 4.04 10.34 4.03
C ARG A 146 2.57 10.28 4.42
N THR A 147 1.71 9.98 3.44
CA THR A 147 0.28 9.80 3.73
C THR A 147 0.01 8.38 4.25
N TYR A 148 -0.97 8.26 5.14
CA TYR A 148 -1.43 6.96 5.67
C TYR A 148 -1.77 5.96 4.55
N GLY A 149 -2.50 6.41 3.52
CA GLY A 149 -2.86 5.59 2.37
C GLY A 149 -1.66 5.09 1.56
N GLU A 150 -0.55 5.85 1.49
CA GLU A 150 0.68 5.41 0.83
C GLU A 150 1.33 4.24 1.57
N VAL A 151 1.43 4.33 2.89
CA VAL A 151 2.01 3.26 3.73
C VAL A 151 1.15 2.00 3.68
N LEU A 152 -0.19 2.14 3.83
CA LEU A 152 -1.12 1.01 3.78
C LEU A 152 -1.08 0.30 2.42
N SER A 153 -0.99 1.06 1.33
CA SER A 153 -0.92 0.50 -0.03
C SER A 153 0.28 -0.43 -0.24
N ARG A 154 1.38 -0.24 0.49
CA ARG A 154 2.57 -1.11 0.41
C ARG A 154 2.30 -2.51 0.97
N ILE A 155 1.55 -2.62 2.07
CA ILE A 155 1.18 -3.91 2.67
C ILE A 155 0.14 -4.65 1.83
N THR A 156 -0.82 -3.91 1.27
CA THR A 156 -1.95 -4.48 0.54
C THR A 156 -1.63 -4.59 -0.95
N ASN A 157 -1.77 -3.49 -1.69
CA ASN A 157 -1.74 -3.49 -3.15
C ASN A 157 -0.38 -3.89 -3.75
N ASP A 158 0.74 -3.43 -3.16
CA ASP A 158 2.06 -3.73 -3.71
C ASP A 158 2.43 -5.20 -3.49
N VAL A 159 2.14 -5.77 -2.32
CA VAL A 159 2.38 -7.20 -2.06
C VAL A 159 1.48 -8.08 -2.92
N ASP A 160 0.21 -7.71 -3.14
CA ASP A 160 -0.70 -8.44 -4.03
C ASP A 160 -0.25 -8.37 -5.49
N THR A 161 0.22 -7.21 -5.94
CA THR A 161 0.80 -7.03 -7.28
C THR A 161 2.05 -7.90 -7.46
N LEU A 162 2.90 -8.00 -6.44
CA LEU A 162 4.06 -8.90 -6.43
C LEU A 162 3.63 -10.35 -6.50
N GLN A 163 2.68 -10.77 -5.67
CA GLN A 163 2.17 -12.14 -5.64
C GLN A 163 1.60 -12.57 -6.99
N GLN A 164 0.75 -11.75 -7.60
CA GLN A 164 0.16 -12.00 -8.91
C GLN A 164 1.23 -12.00 -10.00
N GLY A 165 2.13 -11.02 -9.98
CA GLY A 165 3.23 -10.91 -10.93
C GLY A 165 4.15 -12.12 -10.89
N LEU A 166 4.53 -12.60 -9.71
CA LEU A 166 5.34 -13.79 -9.53
C LEU A 166 4.65 -15.05 -10.07
N ASN A 167 3.40 -15.27 -9.66
CA ASN A 167 2.65 -16.47 -10.01
C ASN A 167 2.46 -16.60 -11.53
N GLN A 168 2.04 -15.51 -12.18
CA GLN A 168 1.74 -15.54 -13.61
C GLN A 168 2.98 -15.35 -14.47
N SER A 169 3.85 -14.37 -14.15
CA SER A 169 4.95 -14.00 -15.05
C SER A 169 6.03 -15.07 -15.15
N ILE A 170 6.45 -15.65 -14.04
CA ILE A 170 7.51 -16.67 -14.04
C ILE A 170 7.05 -17.92 -14.80
N THR A 171 5.87 -18.42 -14.46
CA THR A 171 5.29 -19.58 -15.12
C THR A 171 5.14 -19.37 -16.62
N GLN A 172 4.51 -18.24 -17.00
CA GLN A 172 4.20 -17.96 -18.39
C GLN A 172 5.46 -17.68 -19.23
N LEU A 173 6.49 -17.06 -18.64
CA LEU A 173 7.77 -16.85 -19.32
C LEU A 173 8.45 -18.18 -19.64
N ILE A 174 8.55 -19.09 -18.66
CA ILE A 174 9.20 -20.40 -18.85
C ILE A 174 8.46 -21.22 -19.90
N THR A 175 7.13 -21.33 -19.78
CA THR A 175 6.33 -22.11 -20.73
C THR A 175 6.36 -21.50 -22.13
N SER A 176 6.27 -20.16 -22.25
CA SER A 176 6.32 -19.48 -23.56
C SER A 176 7.67 -19.64 -24.25
N VAL A 177 8.78 -19.47 -23.52
CA VAL A 177 10.14 -19.66 -24.09
C VAL A 177 10.35 -21.11 -24.49
N THR A 178 9.94 -22.06 -23.64
CA THR A 178 10.05 -23.50 -23.94
C THR A 178 9.19 -23.85 -25.16
N THR A 179 7.99 -23.32 -25.27
CA THR A 179 7.09 -23.53 -26.42
C THR A 179 7.70 -22.96 -27.70
N LEU A 180 8.21 -21.73 -27.67
CA LEU A 180 8.83 -21.12 -28.86
C LEU A 180 10.01 -21.95 -29.39
N ILE A 181 10.94 -22.31 -28.49
CA ILE A 181 12.11 -23.10 -28.85
C ILE A 181 11.69 -24.50 -29.34
N GLY A 182 10.82 -25.18 -28.59
CA GLY A 182 10.41 -26.54 -28.92
C GLY A 182 9.58 -26.62 -30.21
N VAL A 183 8.61 -25.70 -30.41
CA VAL A 183 7.84 -25.64 -31.66
C VAL A 183 8.75 -25.33 -32.85
N PHE A 184 9.70 -24.41 -32.71
CA PHE A 184 10.67 -24.10 -33.77
C PHE A 184 11.50 -25.31 -34.15
N ILE A 185 12.01 -26.07 -33.18
CA ILE A 185 12.75 -27.31 -33.43
C ILE A 185 11.85 -28.35 -34.13
N MET A 186 10.60 -28.48 -33.69
CA MET A 186 9.67 -29.45 -34.31
C MET A 186 9.31 -29.06 -35.75
N MET A 187 9.12 -27.77 -36.03
CA MET A 187 8.89 -27.29 -37.41
C MET A 187 10.08 -27.57 -38.33
N LEU A 188 11.30 -27.29 -37.85
CA LEU A 188 12.53 -27.64 -38.60
C LEU A 188 12.68 -29.15 -38.84
N SER A 189 12.24 -29.97 -37.89
CA SER A 189 12.29 -31.43 -38.01
C SER A 189 11.32 -32.00 -39.07
N ILE A 190 10.31 -31.23 -39.47
CA ILE A 190 9.37 -31.60 -40.54
C ILE A 190 9.90 -31.11 -41.89
N ASN A 191 10.06 -29.81 -42.05
CA ASN A 191 10.54 -29.22 -43.30
C ASN A 191 11.07 -27.82 -43.13
N VAL A 192 12.29 -27.54 -43.59
CA VAL A 192 12.97 -26.24 -43.46
C VAL A 192 12.28 -25.18 -44.29
N TRP A 193 11.82 -25.47 -45.52
CA TRP A 193 11.20 -24.51 -46.41
C TRP A 193 9.83 -24.04 -45.88
N MET A 194 9.02 -24.96 -45.35
CA MET A 194 7.76 -24.62 -44.69
C MET A 194 8.01 -23.79 -43.43
N THR A 195 9.07 -24.06 -42.69
CA THR A 195 9.45 -23.29 -41.50
C THR A 195 9.84 -21.87 -41.88
N LEU A 196 10.64 -21.66 -42.93
CA LEU A 196 10.99 -20.34 -43.42
C LEU A 196 9.76 -19.55 -43.90
N CYS A 197 8.83 -20.21 -44.59
CA CYS A 197 7.58 -19.62 -45.02
C CYS A 197 6.72 -19.15 -43.80
N ALA A 198 6.61 -20.00 -42.77
CA ALA A 198 5.90 -19.64 -41.53
C ALA A 198 6.58 -18.49 -40.77
N LEU A 199 7.92 -18.46 -40.77
CA LEU A 199 8.66 -17.37 -40.12
C LEU A 199 8.46 -16.01 -40.79
N LEU A 200 8.19 -15.95 -42.11
CA LEU A 200 7.89 -14.70 -42.84
C LEU A 200 6.58 -14.04 -42.36
N ILE A 201 5.67 -14.82 -41.77
CA ILE A 201 4.41 -14.29 -41.23
C ILE A 201 4.68 -13.38 -40.02
N LEU A 202 5.71 -13.65 -39.22
CA LEU A 202 6.04 -12.92 -37.99
C LEU A 202 6.39 -11.43 -38.26
N PRO A 203 7.37 -11.10 -39.12
CA PRO A 203 7.69 -9.69 -39.37
C PRO A 203 6.53 -8.95 -40.01
N CYS A 204 5.73 -9.61 -40.86
CA CYS A 204 4.53 -9.05 -41.43
C CYS A 204 3.49 -8.71 -40.34
N SER A 205 3.23 -9.65 -39.42
CA SER A 205 2.36 -9.44 -38.27
C SER A 205 2.86 -8.31 -37.37
N MET A 206 4.15 -8.32 -37.03
CA MET A 206 4.76 -7.31 -36.17
C MET A 206 4.66 -5.90 -36.78
N PHE A 207 4.85 -5.78 -38.09
CA PHE A 207 4.71 -4.49 -38.78
C PHE A 207 3.28 -3.94 -38.69
N ILE A 208 2.27 -4.78 -38.97
CA ILE A 208 0.86 -4.39 -38.95
C ILE A 208 0.45 -4.03 -37.49
N ILE A 209 0.80 -4.89 -36.51
CA ILE A 209 0.53 -4.67 -35.10
C ILE A 209 1.13 -3.34 -34.63
N SER A 210 2.40 -3.09 -34.93
CA SER A 210 3.10 -1.88 -34.53
C SER A 210 2.39 -0.62 -35.03
N LYS A 211 1.88 -0.63 -36.27
CA LYS A 211 1.16 0.49 -36.88
C LYS A 211 -0.20 0.74 -36.20
N VAL A 212 -0.95 -0.32 -35.91
CA VAL A 212 -2.24 -0.25 -35.18
C VAL A 212 -2.02 0.17 -33.74
N MET A 213 -1.03 -0.41 -33.07
CA MET A 213 -0.69 -0.12 -31.67
C MET A 213 -0.34 1.36 -31.46
N LYS A 214 0.49 1.94 -32.32
CA LYS A 214 0.84 3.37 -32.25
C LYS A 214 -0.40 4.28 -32.30
N ARG A 215 -1.39 3.93 -33.15
CA ARG A 215 -2.66 4.66 -33.23
C ARG A 215 -3.53 4.44 -31.99
N SER A 216 -3.68 3.21 -31.54
CA SER A 216 -4.44 2.85 -30.35
C SER A 216 -3.89 3.54 -29.10
N GLN A 217 -2.57 3.53 -28.88
CA GLN A 217 -1.92 4.16 -27.72
C GLN A 217 -2.15 5.67 -27.62
N LYS A 218 -2.29 6.37 -28.76
CA LYS A 218 -2.62 7.80 -28.76
C LYS A 218 -3.99 8.04 -28.13
N TYR A 219 -5.01 7.31 -28.60
CA TYR A 219 -6.38 7.46 -28.11
C TYR A 219 -6.55 6.90 -26.70
N PHE A 220 -5.85 5.83 -26.36
CA PHE A 220 -5.83 5.27 -24.99
C PHE A 220 -5.30 6.29 -23.98
N ARG A 221 -4.21 7.00 -24.29
CA ARG A 221 -3.70 8.08 -23.42
C ARG A 221 -4.69 9.22 -23.25
N GLN A 222 -5.38 9.60 -24.33
CA GLN A 222 -6.43 10.63 -24.28
C GLN A 222 -7.61 10.16 -23.42
N GLN A 223 -8.06 8.92 -23.61
CA GLN A 223 -9.11 8.30 -22.80
C GLN A 223 -8.75 8.31 -21.31
N GLN A 224 -7.54 7.90 -20.96
CA GLN A 224 -7.08 7.91 -19.56
C GLN A 224 -7.03 9.33 -18.97
N LYS A 225 -6.60 10.30 -19.77
CA LYS A 225 -6.61 11.71 -19.35
C LYS A 225 -8.03 12.18 -19.05
N TYR A 226 -8.95 12.03 -20.00
CA TYR A 226 -10.33 12.51 -19.83
C TYR A 226 -11.09 11.71 -18.76
N LEU A 227 -10.78 10.44 -18.57
CA LEU A 227 -11.31 9.66 -17.43
C LEU A 227 -10.84 10.25 -16.09
N GLY A 228 -9.56 10.65 -16.01
CA GLY A 228 -9.04 11.36 -14.85
C GLY A 228 -9.73 12.71 -14.61
N ASP A 229 -9.97 13.47 -15.68
CA ASP A 229 -10.65 14.77 -15.61
C ASP A 229 -12.13 14.60 -15.16
N VAL A 230 -12.86 13.59 -15.69
CA VAL A 230 -14.23 13.26 -15.25
C VAL A 230 -14.26 12.84 -13.80
N ASN A 231 -13.37 11.94 -13.37
CA ASN A 231 -13.32 11.48 -11.98
C ASN A 231 -13.00 12.64 -11.02
N GLY A 232 -12.03 13.51 -11.38
CA GLY A 232 -11.71 14.69 -10.57
C GLY A 232 -12.89 15.65 -10.44
N GLN A 233 -13.63 15.86 -11.52
CA GLN A 233 -14.84 16.70 -11.51
C GLN A 233 -15.95 16.09 -10.65
N VAL A 234 -16.18 14.78 -10.74
CA VAL A 234 -17.18 14.09 -9.90
C VAL A 234 -16.80 14.19 -8.42
N GLU A 235 -15.52 13.97 -8.08
CA GLU A 235 -15.02 14.09 -6.70
C GLU A 235 -15.22 15.53 -6.16
N GLU A 236 -14.85 16.54 -6.95
CA GLU A 236 -14.98 17.95 -6.60
C GLU A 236 -16.45 18.34 -6.38
N VAL A 237 -17.32 17.96 -7.32
CA VAL A 237 -18.76 18.28 -7.24
C VAL A 237 -19.43 17.54 -6.09
N TYR A 238 -19.09 16.28 -5.87
CA TYR A 238 -19.63 15.49 -4.76
C TYR A 238 -19.22 16.07 -3.41
N ALA A 239 -17.96 16.42 -3.25
CA ALA A 239 -17.47 17.08 -2.03
C ALA A 239 -18.09 18.46 -1.81
N GLY A 240 -18.33 19.20 -2.91
CA GLY A 240 -18.93 20.54 -2.90
C GLY A 240 -20.45 20.58 -3.12
N GLN A 241 -21.17 19.46 -3.06
CA GLN A 241 -22.59 19.36 -3.45
C GLN A 241 -23.49 20.35 -2.71
N ASN A 242 -23.23 20.59 -1.42
CA ASN A 242 -23.98 21.57 -0.64
C ASN A 242 -23.80 23.00 -1.19
N ILE A 243 -22.61 23.33 -1.67
CA ILE A 243 -22.30 24.63 -2.26
C ILE A 243 -22.98 24.77 -3.63
N VAL A 244 -22.89 23.73 -4.47
CA VAL A 244 -23.55 23.70 -5.78
C VAL A 244 -25.05 23.97 -5.61
N LYS A 245 -25.70 23.29 -4.67
CA LYS A 245 -27.13 23.47 -4.36
C LYS A 245 -27.44 24.84 -3.78
N ALA A 246 -26.63 25.32 -2.83
CA ALA A 246 -26.85 26.63 -2.20
C ALA A 246 -26.79 27.79 -3.20
N PHE A 247 -26.00 27.64 -4.28
CA PHE A 247 -25.83 28.66 -5.32
C PHE A 247 -26.60 28.35 -6.61
N ASN A 248 -27.42 27.29 -6.68
CA ASN A 248 -28.19 26.86 -7.86
C ASN A 248 -27.32 26.76 -9.13
N LYS A 249 -26.20 26.02 -9.05
CA LYS A 249 -25.23 25.88 -10.15
C LYS A 249 -25.23 24.49 -10.81
N GLU A 250 -26.26 23.69 -10.59
CA GLU A 250 -26.39 22.33 -11.11
C GLU A 250 -26.26 22.29 -12.65
N ASP A 251 -26.94 23.19 -13.36
CA ASP A 251 -26.90 23.23 -14.83
C ASP A 251 -25.51 23.56 -15.37
N ALA A 252 -24.79 24.48 -14.72
CA ALA A 252 -23.44 24.85 -15.10
C ALA A 252 -22.44 23.69 -14.89
N VAL A 253 -22.59 22.97 -13.76
CA VAL A 253 -21.78 21.78 -13.46
C VAL A 253 -22.07 20.68 -14.46
N MET A 254 -23.35 20.44 -14.80
CA MET A 254 -23.76 19.42 -15.77
C MET A 254 -23.22 19.74 -17.16
N ALA A 255 -23.27 20.99 -17.60
CA ALA A 255 -22.71 21.39 -18.90
C ALA A 255 -21.20 21.11 -19.01
N THR A 256 -20.44 21.40 -17.94
CA THR A 256 -18.99 21.12 -17.88
C THR A 256 -18.72 19.62 -17.89
N PHE A 257 -19.55 18.85 -17.18
CA PHE A 257 -19.46 17.38 -17.16
C PHE A 257 -19.72 16.80 -18.55
N GLU A 258 -20.78 17.24 -19.24
CA GLU A 258 -21.12 16.77 -20.60
C GLU A 258 -20.00 17.05 -21.60
N GLU A 259 -19.38 18.22 -21.54
CA GLU A 259 -18.25 18.56 -22.43
C GLU A 259 -17.08 17.59 -22.21
N THR A 260 -16.71 17.33 -20.96
CA THR A 260 -15.60 16.42 -20.63
C THR A 260 -15.94 14.98 -20.98
N ASN A 261 -17.18 14.54 -20.67
CA ASN A 261 -17.68 13.20 -20.98
C ASN A 261 -17.74 12.93 -22.48
N LYS A 262 -18.11 13.94 -23.30
CA LYS A 262 -18.06 13.81 -24.76
C LYS A 262 -16.64 13.57 -25.28
N LYS A 263 -15.64 14.29 -24.75
CA LYS A 263 -14.22 14.06 -25.07
C LYS A 263 -13.77 12.65 -24.65
N LEU A 264 -14.22 12.18 -23.48
CA LEU A 264 -13.99 10.82 -23.00
C LEU A 264 -14.62 9.80 -23.96
N TYR A 265 -15.88 9.99 -24.34
CA TYR A 265 -16.59 9.12 -25.29
C TYR A 265 -15.85 9.01 -26.62
N GLU A 266 -15.46 10.14 -27.25
CA GLU A 266 -14.77 10.14 -28.54
C GLU A 266 -13.41 9.44 -28.48
N SER A 267 -12.65 9.67 -27.42
CA SER A 267 -11.36 9.02 -27.24
C SER A 267 -11.49 7.54 -26.88
N GLY A 268 -12.49 7.19 -26.06
CA GLY A 268 -12.81 5.83 -25.67
C GLY A 268 -13.26 4.99 -26.86
N TRP A 269 -14.19 5.49 -27.66
CA TRP A 269 -14.63 4.79 -28.88
C TRP A 269 -13.48 4.48 -29.82
N LYS A 270 -12.63 5.48 -30.12
CA LYS A 270 -11.47 5.31 -31.02
C LYS A 270 -10.43 4.34 -30.41
N SER A 271 -10.19 4.43 -29.12
CA SER A 271 -9.30 3.52 -28.39
C SER A 271 -9.76 2.08 -28.48
N GLN A 272 -11.05 1.83 -28.20
CA GLN A 272 -11.66 0.49 -28.26
C GLN A 272 -11.72 -0.06 -29.68
N PHE A 273 -12.04 0.77 -30.67
CA PHE A 273 -12.05 0.37 -32.07
C PHE A 273 -10.67 -0.14 -32.53
N PHE A 274 -9.62 0.65 -32.33
CA PHE A 274 -8.26 0.23 -32.71
C PHE A 274 -7.75 -0.97 -31.91
N SER A 275 -8.05 -1.03 -30.62
CA SER A 275 -7.70 -2.19 -29.80
C SER A 275 -8.48 -3.44 -30.22
N GLY A 276 -9.77 -3.32 -30.48
CA GLY A 276 -10.63 -4.42 -30.91
C GLY A 276 -10.28 -4.99 -32.28
N MET A 277 -9.71 -4.17 -33.18
CA MET A 277 -9.23 -4.63 -34.48
C MET A 277 -7.99 -5.55 -34.40
N MET A 278 -7.27 -5.56 -33.29
CA MET A 278 -6.04 -6.35 -33.15
C MET A 278 -6.28 -7.84 -33.37
N MET A 279 -7.29 -8.41 -32.70
CA MET A 279 -7.61 -9.84 -32.82
C MET A 279 -8.04 -10.25 -34.23
N PRO A 280 -9.01 -9.58 -34.90
CA PRO A 280 -9.37 -9.88 -36.30
C PRO A 280 -8.19 -9.78 -37.27
N ILE A 281 -7.33 -8.77 -37.13
CA ILE A 281 -6.15 -8.59 -37.97
C ILE A 281 -5.16 -9.77 -37.77
N MET A 282 -4.91 -10.16 -36.52
CA MET A 282 -4.05 -11.30 -36.21
C MET A 282 -4.60 -12.60 -36.77
N GLN A 283 -5.90 -12.82 -36.66
CA GLN A 283 -6.56 -13.99 -37.27
C GLN A 283 -6.44 -13.98 -38.80
N PHE A 284 -6.64 -12.83 -39.44
CA PHE A 284 -6.50 -12.70 -40.88
C PHE A 284 -5.08 -13.02 -41.36
N VAL A 285 -4.06 -12.45 -40.71
CA VAL A 285 -2.65 -12.76 -41.01
C VAL A 285 -2.33 -14.25 -40.76
N GLY A 286 -2.85 -14.80 -39.66
CA GLY A 286 -2.72 -16.24 -39.36
C GLY A 286 -3.35 -17.11 -40.46
N ASN A 287 -4.54 -16.74 -40.95
CA ASN A 287 -5.22 -17.47 -42.03
C ASN A 287 -4.46 -17.40 -43.36
N ILE A 288 -3.83 -16.27 -43.70
CA ILE A 288 -2.90 -16.20 -44.87
C ILE A 288 -1.77 -17.22 -44.68
N GLY A 289 -1.20 -17.31 -43.49
CA GLY A 289 -0.19 -18.32 -43.16
C GLY A 289 -0.67 -19.76 -43.37
N TYR A 290 -1.90 -20.07 -42.96
CA TYR A 290 -2.50 -21.38 -43.22
C TYR A 290 -2.61 -21.68 -44.72
N VAL A 291 -3.08 -20.72 -45.52
CA VAL A 291 -3.19 -20.90 -46.97
C VAL A 291 -1.82 -21.14 -47.61
N MET A 292 -0.79 -20.37 -47.22
CA MET A 292 0.58 -20.55 -47.74
C MET A 292 1.14 -21.92 -47.38
N VAL A 293 0.95 -22.35 -46.13
CA VAL A 293 1.41 -23.70 -45.67
C VAL A 293 0.61 -24.80 -46.32
N ALA A 294 -0.69 -24.64 -46.57
CA ALA A 294 -1.51 -25.61 -47.28
C ALA A 294 -1.02 -25.81 -48.74
N LEU A 295 -0.78 -24.70 -49.43
CA LEU A 295 -0.30 -24.74 -50.83
C LEU A 295 1.10 -25.37 -50.91
N LEU A 296 2.04 -24.88 -50.10
CA LEU A 296 3.42 -25.39 -50.11
C LEU A 296 3.48 -26.85 -49.61
N GLY A 297 2.73 -27.15 -48.54
CA GLY A 297 2.64 -28.51 -47.98
C GLY A 297 2.00 -29.50 -48.96
N GLY A 298 0.90 -29.11 -49.62
CA GLY A 298 0.27 -29.92 -50.68
C GLY A 298 1.24 -30.22 -51.83
N PHE A 299 1.96 -29.20 -52.33
CA PHE A 299 2.98 -29.35 -53.35
C PHE A 299 4.12 -30.33 -52.93
N MET A 300 4.59 -30.21 -51.67
CA MET A 300 5.63 -31.07 -51.13
C MET A 300 5.15 -32.50 -50.89
N THR A 301 3.90 -32.70 -50.48
CA THR A 301 3.29 -34.02 -50.34
C THR A 301 3.17 -34.72 -51.69
N ILE A 302 2.78 -34.04 -52.78
CA ILE A 302 2.75 -34.58 -54.15
C ILE A 302 4.14 -35.00 -54.60
N LYS A 303 5.19 -34.28 -54.19
CA LYS A 303 6.60 -34.64 -54.44
C LYS A 303 7.13 -35.74 -53.51
N GLY A 304 6.36 -36.22 -52.57
CA GLY A 304 6.79 -37.24 -51.59
C GLY A 304 7.79 -36.72 -50.54
N ALA A 305 7.96 -35.40 -50.39
CA ALA A 305 8.92 -34.81 -49.46
C ALA A 305 8.40 -34.73 -48.01
N ILE A 306 7.08 -34.75 -47.82
CA ILE A 306 6.40 -34.77 -46.52
C ILE A 306 5.12 -35.59 -46.59
N GLU A 307 4.58 -36.00 -45.45
CA GLU A 307 3.31 -36.73 -45.33
C GLU A 307 2.12 -35.78 -45.13
N VAL A 308 0.88 -36.24 -45.42
CA VAL A 308 -0.33 -35.44 -45.24
C VAL A 308 -0.50 -35.00 -43.79
N GLY A 309 -0.17 -35.87 -42.82
CA GLY A 309 -0.23 -35.57 -41.40
C GLY A 309 0.76 -34.52 -40.95
N ASP A 310 1.87 -34.31 -41.68
CA ASP A 310 2.83 -33.25 -41.42
C ASP A 310 2.22 -31.87 -41.69
N ILE A 311 1.35 -31.71 -42.68
CA ILE A 311 0.63 -30.48 -42.95
C ILE A 311 -0.27 -30.12 -41.77
N GLN A 312 -1.01 -31.09 -41.22
CA GLN A 312 -1.85 -30.90 -40.04
C GLN A 312 -1.02 -30.53 -38.82
N SER A 313 0.10 -31.20 -38.59
CA SER A 313 1.03 -30.87 -37.48
C SER A 313 1.56 -29.47 -37.63
N PHE A 314 1.89 -29.04 -38.84
CA PHE A 314 2.41 -27.72 -39.14
C PHE A 314 1.39 -26.60 -38.86
N PHE A 315 0.12 -26.84 -39.17
CA PHE A 315 -0.96 -25.88 -38.80
C PHE A 315 -1.04 -25.66 -37.30
N GLN A 316 -0.93 -26.72 -36.50
CA GLN A 316 -0.93 -26.58 -35.05
C GLN A 316 0.34 -25.88 -34.56
N TYR A 317 1.51 -26.15 -35.14
CA TYR A 317 2.74 -25.48 -34.78
C TYR A 317 2.74 -23.99 -35.10
N ILE A 318 2.18 -23.53 -36.21
CA ILE A 318 2.03 -22.11 -36.51
C ILE A 318 1.19 -21.44 -35.43
N ARG A 319 0.08 -22.05 -35.03
CA ARG A 319 -0.78 -21.54 -33.98
C ARG A 319 -0.06 -21.47 -32.63
N ASN A 320 0.64 -22.56 -32.27
CA ASN A 320 1.40 -22.65 -31.03
C ASN A 320 2.65 -21.76 -31.01
N PHE A 321 3.10 -21.27 -32.19
CA PHE A 321 4.22 -20.33 -32.29
C PHE A 321 3.80 -18.88 -32.08
N THR A 322 2.63 -18.49 -32.57
CA THR A 322 2.15 -17.11 -32.51
C THR A 322 1.67 -16.71 -31.11
N GLN A 323 1.05 -17.63 -30.39
CA GLN A 323 0.47 -17.39 -29.07
C GLN A 323 1.53 -17.00 -28.00
N PRO A 324 2.66 -17.70 -27.84
CA PRO A 324 3.70 -17.34 -26.86
C PRO A 324 4.31 -15.97 -27.08
N VAL A 325 4.41 -15.51 -28.35
CA VAL A 325 4.93 -14.16 -28.64
C VAL A 325 4.04 -13.09 -28.03
N GLN A 326 2.71 -13.24 -28.12
CA GLN A 326 1.76 -12.34 -27.48
C GLN A 326 1.83 -12.42 -25.94
N GLN A 327 1.98 -13.64 -25.40
CA GLN A 327 2.09 -13.87 -23.97
C GLN A 327 3.35 -13.21 -23.38
N ILE A 328 4.50 -13.29 -24.05
CA ILE A 328 5.73 -12.64 -23.60
C ILE A 328 5.56 -11.12 -23.52
N ALA A 329 4.83 -10.52 -24.47
CA ALA A 329 4.55 -9.08 -24.43
C ALA A 329 3.66 -8.69 -23.21
N GLN A 330 2.68 -9.52 -22.87
CA GLN A 330 1.83 -9.30 -21.68
C GLN A 330 2.63 -9.48 -20.39
N VAL A 331 3.45 -10.54 -20.32
CA VAL A 331 4.34 -10.82 -19.18
C VAL A 331 5.28 -9.66 -18.92
N THR A 332 5.83 -9.04 -19.97
CA THR A 332 6.74 -7.90 -19.83
C THR A 332 6.05 -6.73 -19.10
N ASN A 333 4.81 -6.42 -19.41
CA ASN A 333 4.05 -5.38 -18.71
C ASN A 333 3.79 -5.74 -17.25
N MET A 334 3.40 -6.98 -16.99
CA MET A 334 3.15 -7.47 -15.63
C MET A 334 4.44 -7.49 -14.79
N MET A 335 5.56 -7.91 -15.37
CA MET A 335 6.86 -7.85 -14.70
C MET A 335 7.29 -6.42 -14.38
N GLN A 336 6.99 -5.43 -15.25
CA GLN A 336 7.26 -4.02 -14.93
C GLN A 336 6.43 -3.53 -13.74
N SER A 337 5.15 -3.90 -13.67
CA SER A 337 4.31 -3.56 -12.50
C SER A 337 4.79 -4.24 -11.22
N ALA A 338 5.14 -5.53 -11.31
CA ALA A 338 5.70 -6.27 -10.17
C ALA A 338 7.06 -5.71 -9.73
N ALA A 339 7.92 -5.30 -10.67
CA ALA A 339 9.19 -4.66 -10.33
C ALA A 339 9.01 -3.29 -9.65
N ALA A 340 8.04 -2.48 -10.10
CA ALA A 340 7.72 -1.20 -9.44
C ALA A 340 7.16 -1.41 -8.03
N ALA A 341 6.30 -2.41 -7.84
CA ALA A 341 5.81 -2.79 -6.52
C ALA A 341 6.95 -3.31 -5.62
N SER A 342 7.85 -4.13 -6.18
CA SER A 342 9.06 -4.63 -5.51
C SER A 342 9.96 -3.49 -5.05
N GLU A 343 10.22 -2.51 -5.91
CA GLU A 343 11.03 -1.33 -5.59
C GLU A 343 10.45 -0.59 -4.36
N ARG A 344 9.15 -0.31 -4.34
CA ARG A 344 8.49 0.36 -3.22
C ARG A 344 8.48 -0.46 -1.93
N VAL A 345 8.27 -1.77 -2.02
CA VAL A 345 8.30 -2.67 -0.86
C VAL A 345 9.70 -2.76 -0.27
N PHE A 346 10.74 -2.94 -1.10
CA PHE A 346 12.11 -3.02 -0.60
C PHE A 346 12.65 -1.67 -0.14
N GLU A 347 12.27 -0.55 -0.78
CA GLU A 347 12.55 0.79 -0.28
C GLU A 347 12.02 0.97 1.15
N PHE A 348 10.79 0.50 1.41
CA PHE A 348 10.22 0.53 2.75
C PHE A 348 10.97 -0.38 3.74
N LEU A 349 11.34 -1.59 3.34
CA LEU A 349 12.04 -2.53 4.21
C LEU A 349 13.49 -2.11 4.51
N GLU A 350 14.09 -1.31 3.64
CA GLU A 350 15.46 -0.78 3.78
C GLU A 350 15.52 0.59 4.49
N GLU A 351 14.37 1.23 4.81
CA GLU A 351 14.35 2.49 5.58
C GLU A 351 15.06 2.31 6.93
N GLU A 352 15.69 3.36 7.40
CA GLU A 352 16.34 3.38 8.72
C GLU A 352 15.33 3.14 9.82
N GLU A 353 15.66 2.24 10.74
CA GLU A 353 14.85 1.97 11.92
C GLU A 353 15.25 2.90 13.06
N GLU A 354 14.31 3.19 13.93
CA GLU A 354 14.56 3.89 15.17
C GLU A 354 15.37 2.97 16.12
N GLU A 355 16.47 3.46 16.67
CA GLU A 355 17.20 2.73 17.70
C GLU A 355 16.32 2.52 18.92
N GLN A 356 15.94 1.26 19.19
CA GLN A 356 15.02 0.92 20.27
C GLN A 356 15.74 0.70 21.61
N THR A 357 16.96 0.18 21.56
CA THR A 357 17.74 -0.27 22.72
C THR A 357 19.09 0.44 22.79
N VAL A 358 19.59 0.58 24.00
CA VAL A 358 20.91 1.14 24.32
C VAL A 358 21.80 0.03 24.92
N GLU A 359 23.10 0.06 24.73
CA GLU A 359 24.02 -0.98 25.25
C GLU A 359 23.94 -1.13 26.78
N HIS A 360 23.77 -0.02 27.50
CA HIS A 360 23.64 0.01 28.96
C HIS A 360 22.43 0.88 29.36
N PRO A 361 21.20 0.36 29.25
CA PRO A 361 20.02 1.17 29.50
C PRO A 361 19.86 1.50 30.99
N VAL A 362 19.54 2.76 31.24
CA VAL A 362 19.15 3.20 32.60
C VAL A 362 17.81 2.57 32.96
N THR A 363 17.73 2.00 34.15
CA THR A 363 16.51 1.50 34.75
C THR A 363 16.29 2.20 36.08
N LEU A 364 15.16 2.86 36.27
CA LEU A 364 14.82 3.54 37.52
C LEU A 364 14.21 2.54 38.49
N GLU A 365 15.05 1.95 39.37
CA GLU A 365 14.65 0.89 40.32
C GLU A 365 13.51 1.32 41.27
N LYS A 366 13.43 2.61 41.62
CA LYS A 366 12.39 3.16 42.53
C LYS A 366 11.17 3.75 41.79
N GLY A 367 11.12 3.57 40.46
CA GLY A 367 10.16 4.26 39.61
C GLY A 367 10.56 5.72 39.34
N VAL A 368 9.77 6.41 38.52
CA VAL A 368 10.01 7.80 38.14
C VAL A 368 9.53 8.74 39.24
N GLU A 369 10.41 9.64 39.74
CA GLU A 369 10.04 10.71 40.67
C GLU A 369 9.33 11.86 39.96
N GLY A 370 9.79 12.17 38.75
CA GLY A 370 9.16 13.16 37.84
C GLY A 370 9.87 14.49 37.80
N HIS A 371 11.17 14.55 38.14
CA HIS A 371 12.00 15.72 37.91
C HIS A 371 12.45 15.75 36.45
N ILE A 372 12.19 16.83 35.72
CA ILE A 372 12.58 16.98 34.31
C ILE A 372 13.42 18.23 34.13
N THR A 373 14.57 18.08 33.46
CA THR A 373 15.45 19.20 33.15
C THR A 373 15.74 19.27 31.66
N PHE A 374 15.53 20.42 31.08
CA PHE A 374 15.98 20.76 29.74
C PHE A 374 17.22 21.63 29.85
N GLU A 375 18.29 21.23 29.17
CA GLU A 375 19.56 21.96 29.19
C GLU A 375 19.97 22.32 27.75
N HIS A 376 19.86 23.59 27.40
CA HIS A 376 20.26 24.17 26.12
C HIS A 376 19.73 23.37 24.91
N VAL A 377 18.46 22.96 24.95
CA VAL A 377 17.84 22.14 23.93
C VAL A 377 17.62 22.94 22.67
N SER A 378 18.21 22.47 21.56
CA SER A 378 17.95 23.02 20.23
C SER A 378 17.48 21.91 19.30
N PHE A 379 16.48 22.22 18.47
CA PHE A 379 15.90 21.26 17.54
C PHE A 379 15.26 21.91 16.32
N GLY A 380 15.42 21.21 15.17
CA GLY A 380 14.68 21.50 13.93
C GLY A 380 14.45 20.23 13.14
N TYR A 381 13.29 20.12 12.50
CA TYR A 381 12.96 18.97 11.62
C TYR A 381 13.84 18.93 10.37
N ARG A 382 14.43 20.06 10.00
CA ARG A 382 15.40 20.23 8.91
C ARG A 382 16.60 21.01 9.40
N PRO A 383 17.80 20.75 8.88
CA PRO A 383 19.02 21.46 9.30
C PRO A 383 18.97 22.96 9.08
N ASP A 384 18.18 23.43 8.10
CA ASP A 384 18.01 24.84 7.71
C ASP A 384 16.86 25.54 8.46
N GLN A 385 16.08 24.81 9.27
CA GLN A 385 14.92 25.35 9.98
C GLN A 385 14.90 24.92 11.45
N ILE A 386 15.55 25.71 12.31
CA ILE A 386 15.52 25.52 13.76
C ILE A 386 14.17 25.99 14.28
N ILE A 387 13.48 25.12 15.03
CA ILE A 387 12.17 25.40 15.65
C ILE A 387 12.29 25.68 17.14
N ILE A 388 13.16 24.97 17.85
CA ILE A 388 13.53 25.24 19.25
C ILE A 388 14.99 25.69 19.21
N LYS A 389 15.29 26.88 19.75
CA LYS A 389 16.61 27.51 19.59
C LYS A 389 17.54 27.22 20.76
N ASP A 390 17.12 27.57 21.98
CA ASP A 390 17.91 27.37 23.21
C ASP A 390 16.94 27.26 24.40
N PHE A 391 16.31 26.08 24.53
CA PHE A 391 15.29 25.87 25.54
C PHE A 391 15.93 25.26 26.78
N SER A 392 15.85 25.98 27.92
CA SER A 392 16.35 25.52 29.22
C SER A 392 15.28 25.72 30.28
N GLU A 393 14.96 24.67 31.05
CA GLU A 393 13.93 24.69 32.09
C GLU A 393 14.13 23.56 33.09
N GLN A 394 13.73 23.79 34.34
CA GLN A 394 13.72 22.76 35.40
C GLN A 394 12.32 22.60 35.97
N VAL A 395 11.79 21.41 35.91
CA VAL A 395 10.46 21.04 36.38
C VAL A 395 10.57 20.14 37.58
N GLN A 396 9.94 20.52 38.69
CA GLN A 396 9.94 19.73 39.92
C GLN A 396 8.86 18.64 39.92
N PRO A 397 9.04 17.54 40.64
CA PRO A 397 8.05 16.49 40.79
C PRO A 397 6.68 17.03 41.21
N GLY A 398 5.64 16.62 40.51
CA GLY A 398 4.25 16.98 40.79
C GLY A 398 3.81 18.36 40.29
N GLN A 399 4.68 19.15 39.65
CA GLN A 399 4.33 20.44 39.08
C GLN A 399 3.46 20.30 37.83
N LYS A 400 2.52 21.26 37.68
CA LYS A 400 1.69 21.45 36.51
C LYS A 400 2.28 22.58 35.65
N ILE A 401 2.78 22.23 34.46
CA ILE A 401 3.41 23.15 33.52
C ILE A 401 2.44 23.42 32.37
N ALA A 402 2.00 24.68 32.20
CA ALA A 402 1.24 25.10 31.05
C ALA A 402 2.14 25.69 29.97
N ILE A 403 2.07 25.17 28.77
CA ILE A 403 2.80 25.68 27.61
C ILE A 403 1.83 26.47 26.75
N VAL A 404 2.06 27.80 26.67
CA VAL A 404 1.22 28.73 25.92
C VAL A 404 1.99 29.46 24.84
N GLY A 405 1.33 29.91 23.80
CA GLY A 405 1.95 30.62 22.69
C GLY A 405 1.16 30.48 21.38
N PRO A 406 1.48 31.29 20.37
CA PRO A 406 0.79 31.23 19.07
C PRO A 406 1.02 29.90 18.35
N THR A 407 0.22 29.66 17.31
CA THR A 407 0.42 28.49 16.44
C THR A 407 1.81 28.60 15.78
N GLY A 408 2.56 27.50 15.79
CA GLY A 408 3.93 27.47 15.24
C GLY A 408 5.03 27.86 16.24
N ALA A 409 4.71 28.21 17.50
CA ALA A 409 5.70 28.58 18.52
C ALA A 409 6.62 27.43 18.97
N GLY A 410 6.31 26.15 18.60
CA GLY A 410 7.12 24.99 18.98
C GLY A 410 6.52 24.12 20.10
N LYS A 411 5.32 24.40 20.61
CA LYS A 411 4.67 23.69 21.73
C LYS A 411 4.61 22.16 21.51
N THR A 412 4.02 21.73 20.40
CA THR A 412 3.90 20.31 20.04
C THR A 412 5.27 19.67 19.77
N THR A 413 6.24 20.45 19.27
CA THR A 413 7.60 19.99 19.05
C THR A 413 8.28 19.63 20.39
N LEU A 414 8.10 20.45 21.42
CA LEU A 414 8.64 20.18 22.75
C LEU A 414 8.12 18.84 23.31
N VAL A 415 6.82 18.58 23.16
CA VAL A 415 6.19 17.32 23.55
C VAL A 415 6.78 16.14 22.79
N LYS A 416 7.00 16.28 21.48
CA LYS A 416 7.61 15.22 20.65
C LYS A 416 9.05 14.91 21.06
N LEU A 417 9.80 15.93 21.50
CA LEU A 417 11.15 15.75 22.02
C LEU A 417 11.15 15.03 23.37
N LEU A 418 10.23 15.41 24.28
CA LEU A 418 10.08 14.79 25.60
C LEU A 418 9.77 13.29 25.49
N MET A 419 8.91 12.89 24.53
CA MET A 419 8.58 11.48 24.22
C MET A 419 9.68 10.79 23.41
N ARG A 420 10.76 11.50 23.07
CA ARG A 420 11.84 11.01 22.21
C ARG A 420 11.29 10.41 20.91
N PHE A 421 10.28 11.10 20.28
CA PHE A 421 9.90 10.82 18.90
C PHE A 421 10.93 11.38 17.91
N TYR A 422 11.72 12.34 18.39
CA TYR A 422 12.88 12.90 17.73
C TYR A 422 13.98 13.10 18.78
N ASP A 423 15.23 12.89 18.41
CA ASP A 423 16.37 13.24 19.23
C ASP A 423 16.73 14.73 19.02
N VAL A 424 17.20 15.40 20.07
CA VAL A 424 17.60 16.81 20.01
C VAL A 424 18.81 17.03 19.11
N ASN A 425 18.92 18.16 18.43
CA ASN A 425 20.10 18.50 17.63
C ASN A 425 21.30 18.91 18.51
N SER A 426 21.04 19.63 19.62
CA SER A 426 22.01 19.95 20.65
C SER A 426 21.34 20.08 22.01
N GLY A 427 22.13 20.08 23.07
CA GLY A 427 21.61 20.05 24.45
C GLY A 427 21.17 18.65 24.89
N ARG A 428 20.45 18.60 25.99
CA ARG A 428 19.93 17.33 26.56
C ARG A 428 18.64 17.54 27.35
N ILE A 429 17.86 16.48 27.44
CA ILE A 429 16.66 16.38 28.27
C ILE A 429 16.93 15.30 29.29
N LEU A 430 16.77 15.62 30.58
CA LEU A 430 17.01 14.70 31.67
C LEU A 430 15.70 14.37 32.38
N ILE A 431 15.54 13.11 32.76
CA ILE A 431 14.49 12.62 33.66
C ILE A 431 15.18 12.05 34.90
N ASP A 432 14.85 12.62 36.04
CA ASP A 432 15.45 12.25 37.36
C ASP A 432 17.01 12.22 37.31
N GLY A 433 17.59 13.18 36.56
CA GLY A 433 19.03 13.35 36.38
C GLY A 433 19.69 12.50 35.28
N HIS A 434 18.94 11.64 34.60
CA HIS A 434 19.44 10.80 33.51
C HIS A 434 18.99 11.31 32.14
N ASP A 435 19.88 11.33 31.16
CA ASP A 435 19.55 11.73 29.80
C ASP A 435 18.54 10.75 29.18
N ILE A 436 17.50 11.27 28.51
CA ILE A 436 16.49 10.43 27.85
C ILE A 436 17.08 9.50 26.80
N ARG A 437 18.29 9.80 26.30
CA ARG A 437 19.03 8.96 25.34
C ARG A 437 19.67 7.73 25.99
N GLU A 438 19.81 7.70 27.31
CA GLU A 438 20.34 6.56 28.06
C GLU A 438 19.27 5.50 28.40
N PHE A 439 18.01 5.78 28.12
CA PHE A 439 16.92 4.84 28.28
C PHE A 439 16.64 4.06 26.98
N ASP A 440 16.23 2.82 27.11
CA ASP A 440 15.49 2.16 26.04
C ASP A 440 14.22 2.95 25.73
N ARG A 441 13.91 3.17 24.47
CA ARG A 441 12.74 4.00 24.08
C ARG A 441 11.43 3.48 24.64
N ARG A 442 11.28 2.17 24.76
CA ARG A 442 10.11 1.56 25.36
C ARG A 442 9.98 1.93 26.84
N ASN A 443 11.04 1.75 27.61
CA ASN A 443 11.07 2.07 29.05
C ASN A 443 10.84 3.56 29.28
N LEU A 444 11.43 4.42 28.44
CA LEU A 444 11.19 5.86 28.49
C LEU A 444 9.70 6.20 28.28
N ARG A 445 9.08 5.65 27.24
CA ARG A 445 7.68 5.94 26.88
C ARG A 445 6.71 5.36 27.90
N GLU A 446 7.05 4.28 28.58
CA GLU A 446 6.28 3.72 29.69
C GLU A 446 6.23 4.65 30.92
N CYS A 447 7.13 5.64 31.04
CA CYS A 447 7.08 6.65 32.10
C CYS A 447 5.98 7.70 31.87
N PHE A 448 5.49 7.86 30.65
CA PHE A 448 4.57 8.92 30.26
C PHE A 448 3.15 8.42 30.02
N GLY A 449 2.16 9.12 30.57
CA GLY A 449 0.77 9.06 30.15
C GLY A 449 0.47 10.19 29.16
N MET A 450 -0.29 9.91 28.12
CA MET A 450 -0.56 10.89 27.07
C MET A 450 -2.05 11.00 26.75
N VAL A 451 -2.57 12.23 26.73
CA VAL A 451 -3.90 12.55 26.22
C VAL A 451 -3.74 13.53 25.06
N LEU A 452 -4.00 13.06 23.85
CA LEU A 452 -3.84 13.84 22.62
C LEU A 452 -5.10 14.64 22.28
N GLN A 453 -4.92 15.69 21.49
CA GLN A 453 -6.01 16.46 20.88
C GLN A 453 -6.88 15.57 19.99
N ASP A 454 -6.26 14.80 19.10
CA ASP A 454 -6.95 13.82 18.26
C ASP A 454 -7.15 12.53 19.05
N THR A 455 -8.38 12.35 19.53
CA THR A 455 -8.76 11.17 20.32
C THR A 455 -8.89 9.93 19.43
N TRP A 456 -7.94 9.03 19.51
CA TRP A 456 -7.98 7.76 18.78
C TRP A 456 -8.50 6.63 19.66
N LEU A 457 -9.54 5.93 19.17
CA LEU A 457 -10.09 4.73 19.78
C LEU A 457 -10.04 3.59 18.77
N PHE A 458 -9.68 2.40 19.24
CA PHE A 458 -9.60 1.20 18.42
C PHE A 458 -10.99 0.60 18.19
N ASN A 459 -11.16 -0.08 17.06
CA ASN A 459 -12.33 -0.94 16.85
C ASN A 459 -12.31 -2.07 17.90
N GLY A 460 -13.33 -2.11 18.75
CA GLY A 460 -13.44 -2.99 19.90
C GLY A 460 -14.37 -2.42 20.95
N THR A 461 -14.50 -3.09 22.06
CA THR A 461 -15.38 -2.65 23.17
C THR A 461 -14.83 -1.42 23.89
N ILE A 462 -15.70 -0.66 24.56
CA ILE A 462 -15.28 0.43 25.45
C ILE A 462 -14.35 -0.10 26.56
N MET A 463 -14.64 -1.28 27.11
CA MET A 463 -13.80 -1.95 28.10
C MET A 463 -12.36 -2.13 27.59
N GLU A 464 -12.20 -2.70 26.39
CA GLU A 464 -10.88 -2.93 25.76
C GLU A 464 -10.17 -1.63 25.46
N ASN A 465 -10.89 -0.61 25.01
CA ASN A 465 -10.31 0.70 24.74
C ASN A 465 -9.75 1.39 25.97
N ILE A 466 -10.40 1.27 27.15
CA ILE A 466 -9.86 1.81 28.40
C ILE A 466 -8.71 0.92 28.89
N ARG A 467 -8.86 -0.42 28.84
CA ARG A 467 -7.84 -1.40 29.25
C ARG A 467 -6.54 -1.29 28.44
N TYR A 468 -6.58 -0.64 27.26
CA TYR A 468 -5.37 -0.37 26.47
C TYR A 468 -4.30 0.41 27.24
N GLY A 469 -4.68 1.18 28.28
CA GLY A 469 -3.74 1.88 29.16
C GLY A 469 -2.89 0.92 30.01
N ARG A 470 -3.48 -0.22 30.43
CA ARG A 470 -2.81 -1.31 31.16
C ARG A 470 -3.54 -2.62 30.86
N LEU A 471 -2.91 -3.47 30.02
CA LEU A 471 -3.55 -4.65 29.43
C LEU A 471 -3.90 -5.75 30.44
N ASP A 472 -3.22 -5.80 31.57
CA ASP A 472 -3.44 -6.76 32.66
C ASP A 472 -4.45 -6.27 33.73
N ALA A 473 -5.04 -5.08 33.53
CA ALA A 473 -6.01 -4.52 34.47
C ALA A 473 -7.31 -5.34 34.51
N THR A 474 -7.86 -5.50 35.73
CA THR A 474 -9.15 -6.15 35.94
C THR A 474 -10.31 -5.28 35.48
N ASP A 475 -11.51 -5.88 35.31
CA ASP A 475 -12.72 -5.14 34.94
C ASP A 475 -13.08 -4.08 35.99
N GLU A 476 -12.85 -4.39 37.29
CA GLU A 476 -13.10 -3.46 38.39
C GLU A 476 -12.19 -2.24 38.32
N GLU A 477 -10.89 -2.43 37.99
CA GLU A 477 -9.94 -1.34 37.84
C GLU A 477 -10.31 -0.45 36.62
N VAL A 478 -10.72 -1.05 35.50
CA VAL A 478 -11.21 -0.32 34.33
C VAL A 478 -12.44 0.52 34.69
N ILE A 479 -13.41 -0.07 35.43
CA ILE A 479 -14.61 0.65 35.88
C ILE A 479 -14.23 1.77 36.87
N ALA A 480 -13.28 1.55 37.76
CA ALA A 480 -12.78 2.58 38.66
C ALA A 480 -12.15 3.77 37.92
N ALA A 481 -11.31 3.48 36.92
CA ALA A 481 -10.72 4.51 36.05
C ALA A 481 -11.77 5.28 35.27
N ALA A 482 -12.79 4.60 34.75
CA ALA A 482 -13.90 5.24 34.05
C ALA A 482 -14.75 6.13 34.98
N LYS A 483 -14.92 5.77 36.26
CA LYS A 483 -15.58 6.60 37.27
C LYS A 483 -14.74 7.86 37.56
N ALA A 484 -13.44 7.70 37.75
CA ALA A 484 -12.53 8.82 37.99
C ALA A 484 -12.46 9.80 36.81
N ALA A 485 -12.60 9.29 35.59
CA ALA A 485 -12.70 10.09 34.36
C ALA A 485 -14.11 10.64 34.09
N HIS A 486 -15.08 10.48 34.97
CA HIS A 486 -16.49 10.83 34.75
C HIS A 486 -17.15 10.20 33.50
N ALA A 487 -16.57 9.12 32.99
CA ALA A 487 -17.07 8.39 31.82
C ALA A 487 -18.16 7.36 32.16
N HIS A 488 -18.11 6.76 33.37
CA HIS A 488 -18.97 5.65 33.78
C HIS A 488 -20.45 5.90 33.53
N ARG A 489 -20.96 7.11 33.84
CA ARG A 489 -22.38 7.43 33.74
C ARG A 489 -22.89 7.35 32.29
N PHE A 490 -22.16 7.89 31.32
CA PHE A 490 -22.58 7.81 29.93
C PHE A 490 -22.45 6.38 29.37
N ILE A 491 -21.40 5.64 29.80
CA ILE A 491 -21.23 4.24 29.39
C ILE A 491 -22.44 3.41 29.83
N GLN A 492 -22.95 3.61 31.03
CA GLN A 492 -24.14 2.92 31.53
C GLN A 492 -25.45 3.30 30.77
N THR A 493 -25.48 4.41 30.06
CA THR A 493 -26.65 4.76 29.22
C THR A 493 -26.65 4.08 27.86
N LEU A 494 -25.54 3.45 27.48
CA LEU A 494 -25.46 2.68 26.24
C LEU A 494 -26.10 1.30 26.41
N PRO A 495 -26.72 0.74 25.36
CA PRO A 495 -27.45 -0.53 25.45
C PRO A 495 -26.60 -1.70 26.00
N GLU A 496 -25.33 -1.79 25.63
CA GLU A 496 -24.40 -2.85 26.02
C GLU A 496 -23.39 -2.37 27.09
N GLY A 497 -23.51 -1.12 27.57
CA GLY A 497 -22.61 -0.56 28.57
C GLY A 497 -21.14 -0.60 28.14
N TYR A 498 -20.29 -1.20 28.97
CA TYR A 498 -18.85 -1.37 28.69
C TYR A 498 -18.54 -2.31 27.52
N ASN A 499 -19.48 -3.20 27.15
CA ASN A 499 -19.34 -4.12 26.02
C ASN A 499 -19.78 -3.47 24.69
N THR A 500 -20.22 -2.22 24.70
CA THR A 500 -20.56 -1.49 23.48
C THR A 500 -19.34 -1.44 22.57
N VAL A 501 -19.49 -1.97 21.35
CA VAL A 501 -18.44 -1.97 20.33
C VAL A 501 -18.39 -0.60 19.66
N LEU A 502 -17.21 -0.01 19.63
CA LEU A 502 -16.93 1.22 18.89
C LEU A 502 -16.66 0.86 17.43
N ASN A 503 -17.28 1.57 16.49
CA ASN A 503 -17.00 1.41 15.06
C ASN A 503 -15.63 2.02 14.70
N GLU A 504 -15.16 1.78 13.47
CA GLU A 504 -13.83 2.21 12.99
C GLU A 504 -13.54 3.71 13.21
N GLU A 505 -14.57 4.56 13.08
CA GLU A 505 -14.45 6.01 13.30
C GLU A 505 -14.89 6.42 14.71
N ALA A 506 -15.34 5.47 15.54
CA ALA A 506 -16.00 5.71 16.82
C ALA A 506 -17.11 6.79 16.72
N SER A 507 -17.83 6.80 15.58
CA SER A 507 -18.90 7.79 15.30
C SER A 507 -20.17 7.56 16.13
N ASN A 508 -20.28 6.41 16.79
CA ASN A 508 -21.35 6.08 17.73
C ASN A 508 -21.20 6.69 19.12
N VAL A 509 -20.12 7.43 19.38
CA VAL A 509 -19.89 8.24 20.59
C VAL A 509 -19.49 9.67 20.22
N SER A 510 -19.90 10.65 21.04
CA SER A 510 -19.57 12.06 20.79
C SER A 510 -18.09 12.36 21.03
N GLN A 511 -17.58 13.46 20.46
CA GLN A 511 -16.17 13.86 20.63
C GLN A 511 -15.79 14.04 22.11
N GLY A 512 -16.65 14.63 22.93
CA GLY A 512 -16.41 14.74 24.37
C GLY A 512 -16.41 13.39 25.09
N GLN A 513 -17.25 12.43 24.65
CA GLN A 513 -17.23 11.06 25.19
C GLN A 513 -15.95 10.33 24.81
N LYS A 514 -15.46 10.47 23.57
CA LYS A 514 -14.15 9.94 23.16
C LYS A 514 -13.03 10.47 24.06
N GLN A 515 -13.04 11.74 24.36
CA GLN A 515 -12.03 12.37 25.22
C GLN A 515 -12.09 11.84 26.66
N LEU A 516 -13.28 11.64 27.23
CA LEU A 516 -13.41 11.01 28.56
C LEU A 516 -12.88 9.57 28.58
N LEU A 517 -13.06 8.79 27.49
CA LEU A 517 -12.48 7.44 27.37
C LEU A 517 -10.96 7.46 27.27
N THR A 518 -10.37 8.41 26.56
CA THR A 518 -8.90 8.54 26.50
C THR A 518 -8.30 9.01 27.83
N ILE A 519 -9.01 9.88 28.57
CA ILE A 519 -8.62 10.25 29.95
C ILE A 519 -8.72 9.02 30.88
N ALA A 520 -9.78 8.21 30.77
CA ALA A 520 -9.91 6.97 31.55
C ALA A 520 -8.75 6.00 31.27
N ARG A 521 -8.31 5.88 30.01
CA ARG A 521 -7.13 5.12 29.59
C ARG A 521 -5.86 5.62 30.27
N ALA A 522 -5.65 6.93 30.33
CA ALA A 522 -4.50 7.56 30.98
C ALA A 522 -4.53 7.40 32.51
N ILE A 523 -5.71 7.49 33.15
CA ILE A 523 -5.88 7.23 34.59
C ILE A 523 -5.54 5.77 34.92
N LEU A 524 -5.98 4.82 34.08
CA LEU A 524 -5.70 3.39 34.29
C LEU A 524 -4.21 3.05 34.13
N ALA A 525 -3.51 3.74 33.23
CA ALA A 525 -2.07 3.57 33.02
C ALA A 525 -1.24 4.03 34.24
N ASP A 526 -1.73 4.97 35.03
CA ASP A 526 -1.16 5.47 36.31
C ASP A 526 0.30 5.98 36.22
N ASN A 527 0.65 6.61 35.08
CA ASN A 527 1.98 7.17 34.84
C ASN A 527 2.24 8.40 35.68
N ARG A 528 3.51 8.59 36.13
CA ARG A 528 3.95 9.76 36.92
C ARG A 528 4.13 11.03 36.10
N LEU A 529 4.50 10.90 34.84
CA LEU A 529 4.66 12.00 33.90
C LEU A 529 3.47 12.03 32.95
N LEU A 530 2.89 13.19 32.75
CA LEU A 530 1.73 13.38 31.88
C LEU A 530 2.01 14.41 30.79
N ILE A 531 1.51 14.13 29.61
CA ILE A 531 1.47 15.04 28.47
C ILE A 531 0.02 15.17 28.02
N LEU A 532 -0.49 16.38 28.08
CA LEU A 532 -1.89 16.70 27.82
C LEU A 532 -1.97 17.75 26.72
N ASP A 533 -2.63 17.41 25.59
CA ASP A 533 -2.90 18.37 24.53
C ASP A 533 -4.39 18.72 24.53
N GLU A 534 -4.70 19.95 24.96
CA GLU A 534 -6.04 20.41 25.30
C GLU A 534 -6.68 21.18 24.15
N ALA A 535 -7.26 20.51 23.16
CA ALA A 535 -8.12 21.18 22.18
C ALA A 535 -9.52 20.58 22.17
N THR A 536 -10.49 21.36 22.64
CA THR A 536 -11.91 20.98 22.67
C THR A 536 -12.77 22.08 22.03
N SER A 537 -12.62 22.28 20.73
CA SER A 537 -13.38 23.33 20.01
C SER A 537 -14.83 22.96 19.66
N SER A 538 -15.31 21.73 20.03
CA SER A 538 -16.58 21.19 19.53
C SER A 538 -17.37 20.41 20.57
N VAL A 539 -17.27 20.75 21.86
CA VAL A 539 -17.91 20.03 22.97
C VAL A 539 -18.88 20.96 23.70
N ASP A 540 -20.05 20.45 24.12
CA ASP A 540 -21.00 21.21 24.92
C ASP A 540 -20.45 21.55 26.31
N THR A 541 -20.88 22.68 26.91
CA THR A 541 -20.38 23.24 28.18
C THR A 541 -20.43 22.21 29.33
N ARG A 542 -21.49 21.37 29.40
CA ARG A 542 -21.64 20.40 30.49
C ARG A 542 -20.64 19.24 30.37
N THR A 543 -20.38 18.80 29.16
CA THR A 543 -19.36 17.79 28.91
C THR A 543 -17.97 18.37 29.11
N GLU A 544 -17.78 19.63 28.76
CA GLU A 544 -16.54 20.36 29.00
C GLU A 544 -16.16 20.41 30.47
N GLU A 545 -17.12 20.76 31.38
CA GLU A 545 -16.88 20.73 32.83
C GLU A 545 -16.48 19.33 33.34
N ARG A 546 -17.06 18.29 32.76
CA ARG A 546 -16.67 16.88 33.13
C ARG A 546 -15.27 16.53 32.68
N ILE A 547 -14.90 16.94 31.46
CA ILE A 547 -13.55 16.76 30.93
C ILE A 547 -12.54 17.48 31.82
N GLN A 548 -12.83 18.75 32.21
CA GLN A 548 -11.96 19.51 33.11
C GLN A 548 -11.75 18.78 34.45
N LYS A 549 -12.84 18.35 35.10
CA LYS A 549 -12.76 17.59 36.35
C LYS A 549 -11.99 16.27 36.20
N ALA A 550 -12.14 15.59 35.07
CA ALA A 550 -11.41 14.37 34.76
C ALA A 550 -9.91 14.64 34.57
N MET A 551 -9.56 15.74 33.90
CA MET A 551 -8.18 16.19 33.72
C MET A 551 -7.54 16.59 35.06
N ASP A 552 -8.24 17.33 35.90
CA ASP A 552 -7.74 17.69 37.23
C ASP A 552 -7.50 16.47 38.12
N ASN A 553 -8.40 15.47 38.07
CA ASN A 553 -8.19 14.19 38.74
C ASN A 553 -6.96 13.44 38.17
N LEU A 554 -6.76 13.45 36.84
CA LEU A 554 -5.62 12.81 36.20
C LEU A 554 -4.30 13.47 36.61
N MET A 555 -4.24 14.80 36.66
CA MET A 555 -3.00 15.56 36.96
C MET A 555 -2.61 15.54 38.45
N LYS A 556 -3.50 15.20 39.36
CA LYS A 556 -3.26 15.27 40.81
C LYS A 556 -2.06 14.43 41.25
N GLY A 557 -1.03 15.10 41.77
CA GLY A 557 0.20 14.48 42.30
C GLY A 557 1.14 13.94 41.20
N ARG A 558 0.99 14.38 39.97
CA ARG A 558 1.81 13.99 38.83
C ARG A 558 2.43 15.20 38.14
N THR A 559 3.64 15.05 37.65
CA THR A 559 4.27 16.08 36.82
C THR A 559 3.59 16.13 35.45
N SER A 560 3.01 17.28 35.10
CA SER A 560 2.12 17.38 33.94
C SER A 560 2.52 18.52 33.03
N PHE A 561 2.74 18.22 31.74
CA PHE A 561 2.91 19.21 30.68
C PHE A 561 1.60 19.35 29.91
N VAL A 562 1.04 20.55 29.92
CA VAL A 562 -0.23 20.84 29.29
C VAL A 562 -0.05 21.87 28.18
N ILE A 563 -0.35 21.49 26.93
CA ILE A 563 -0.52 22.48 25.85
C ILE A 563 -1.88 23.13 26.10
N ALA A 564 -1.86 24.29 26.74
CA ALA A 564 -3.07 24.87 27.24
C ALA A 564 -3.73 25.79 26.20
N HIS A 565 -5.00 25.50 25.94
CA HIS A 565 -5.89 26.30 25.10
C HIS A 565 -7.07 26.89 25.92
N ARG A 566 -7.15 26.55 27.23
CA ARG A 566 -8.21 26.96 28.13
C ARG A 566 -7.68 27.85 29.25
N LEU A 567 -8.44 28.86 29.58
CA LEU A 567 -8.12 29.82 30.63
C LEU A 567 -7.98 29.17 32.01
N SER A 568 -8.88 28.23 32.34
CA SER A 568 -8.83 27.51 33.62
C SER A 568 -7.52 26.76 33.82
N THR A 569 -7.12 25.99 32.81
CA THR A 569 -5.89 25.22 32.84
C THR A 569 -4.64 26.08 32.95
N ILE A 570 -4.65 27.25 32.30
CA ILE A 570 -3.54 28.20 32.36
C ILE A 570 -3.45 28.82 33.76
N LYS A 571 -4.59 29.25 34.34
CA LYS A 571 -4.63 29.90 35.67
C LYS A 571 -4.17 28.98 36.79
N ASP A 572 -4.51 27.71 36.72
CA ASP A 572 -4.23 26.71 37.76
C ASP A 572 -2.88 26.02 37.56
N ALA A 573 -2.04 26.48 36.64
CA ALA A 573 -0.68 25.96 36.44
C ALA A 573 0.29 26.56 37.45
N ASP A 574 1.22 25.70 37.96
CA ASP A 574 2.29 26.13 38.85
C ASP A 574 3.32 26.99 38.10
N VAL A 575 3.57 26.62 36.83
CA VAL A 575 4.48 27.32 35.92
C VAL A 575 3.84 27.44 34.55
N ILE A 576 3.86 28.65 34.00
CA ILE A 576 3.44 28.95 32.62
C ILE A 576 4.70 29.26 31.82
N LEU A 577 4.94 28.48 30.77
CA LEU A 577 6.00 28.72 29.79
C LEU A 577 5.40 29.39 28.55
N VAL A 578 5.76 30.66 28.32
CA VAL A 578 5.28 31.43 27.19
C VAL A 578 6.25 31.32 26.05
N MET A 579 5.86 30.55 25.01
CA MET A 579 6.70 30.28 23.85
C MET A 579 6.37 31.23 22.69
N LYS A 580 7.40 31.77 22.06
CA LYS A 580 7.32 32.50 20.80
C LYS A 580 8.54 32.24 19.94
N ASP A 581 8.35 31.95 18.67
CA ASP A 581 9.42 31.76 17.69
C ASP A 581 10.49 30.75 18.13
N GLY A 582 10.09 29.74 18.92
CA GLY A 582 10.95 28.65 19.39
C GLY A 582 11.73 28.90 20.68
N ASP A 583 11.50 30.04 21.35
CA ASP A 583 12.11 30.39 22.62
C ASP A 583 11.06 30.56 23.72
N ILE A 584 11.49 30.39 24.99
CA ILE A 584 10.71 30.87 26.16
C ILE A 584 10.99 32.37 26.28
N ILE A 585 9.94 33.17 26.12
CA ILE A 585 10.06 34.62 26.24
C ILE A 585 9.64 35.14 27.61
N GLU A 586 8.76 34.42 28.30
CA GLU A 586 8.26 34.74 29.64
C GLU A 586 7.99 33.44 30.41
N GLN A 587 8.23 33.44 31.70
CA GLN A 587 8.01 32.32 32.60
C GLN A 587 7.59 32.81 33.97
N GLY A 588 6.64 32.11 34.60
CA GLY A 588 6.13 32.42 35.93
C GLY A 588 4.74 31.87 36.15
N ASN A 589 4.09 32.23 37.25
CA ASN A 589 2.69 31.89 37.48
C ASN A 589 1.76 32.93 36.81
N HIS A 590 0.47 32.68 36.83
CA HIS A 590 -0.55 33.52 36.19
C HIS A 590 -0.52 34.99 36.67
N GLU A 591 -0.40 35.21 37.98
CA GLU A 591 -0.43 36.55 38.59
C GLU A 591 0.86 37.32 38.25
N GLU A 592 2.02 36.67 38.33
CA GLU A 592 3.31 37.25 37.99
C GLU A 592 3.36 37.69 36.52
N LEU A 593 2.93 36.85 35.60
CA LEU A 593 2.96 37.13 34.17
C LEU A 593 1.95 38.23 33.76
N LEU A 594 0.80 38.32 34.44
CA LEU A 594 -0.13 39.44 34.24
C LEU A 594 0.47 40.75 34.73
N ALA A 595 1.13 40.72 35.90
CA ALA A 595 1.77 41.92 36.47
C ALA A 595 2.92 42.46 35.61
N MET A 596 3.63 41.58 34.87
CA MET A 596 4.68 41.99 33.93
C MET A 596 4.16 42.77 32.73
N ASN A 597 2.87 42.70 32.44
CA ASN A 597 2.22 43.38 31.30
C ASN A 597 2.90 43.10 29.95
N GLY A 598 3.45 41.89 29.80
CA GLY A 598 4.23 41.42 28.68
C GLY A 598 3.42 40.74 27.58
N PHE A 599 4.05 39.80 26.90
CA PHE A 599 3.41 39.05 25.81
C PHE A 599 2.27 38.16 26.30
N TYR A 600 2.43 37.53 27.48
CA TYR A 600 1.37 36.75 28.12
C TYR A 600 0.13 37.58 28.44
N ALA A 601 0.31 38.72 29.06
CA ALA A 601 -0.80 39.63 29.40
C ALA A 601 -1.56 40.06 28.13
N ASN A 602 -0.83 40.40 27.06
CA ASN A 602 -1.43 40.74 25.76
C ASN A 602 -2.19 39.56 25.14
N LEU A 603 -1.60 38.35 25.18
CA LEU A 603 -2.24 37.14 24.67
C LEU A 603 -3.52 36.82 25.47
N TYR A 604 -3.42 36.90 26.80
CA TYR A 604 -4.54 36.71 27.70
C TYR A 604 -5.68 37.67 27.42
N ASN A 605 -5.42 38.99 27.40
CA ASN A 605 -6.43 40.02 27.16
C ASN A 605 -7.06 39.87 25.77
N SER A 606 -6.29 39.55 24.75
CA SER A 606 -6.80 39.36 23.37
C SER A 606 -7.69 38.13 23.19
N GLN A 607 -7.47 37.08 23.97
CA GLN A 607 -8.20 35.82 23.81
C GLN A 607 -9.32 35.61 24.82
N PHE A 608 -9.18 36.17 26.03
CA PHE A 608 -10.03 35.86 27.18
C PHE A 608 -10.69 37.05 27.84
N GLU A 609 -10.21 38.27 27.65
CA GLU A 609 -10.97 39.48 28.03
C GLU A 609 -12.10 39.68 27.04
N LYS A 610 -13.26 39.29 27.46
CA LYS A 610 -14.45 39.65 26.73
C LYS A 610 -14.64 41.14 26.72
N VAL A 611 -14.87 41.63 25.55
CA VAL A 611 -15.72 42.76 25.24
C VAL A 611 -16.89 42.80 26.24
N GLY A 612 -16.79 43.72 27.16
CA GLY A 612 -17.89 44.08 28.08
C GLY A 612 -19.05 44.71 27.32
#